data_6fc00567dae3ed7590a68a6dc5fd8529
#
_entry.id   6fc00567dae3ed7590a68a6dc5fd8529
#
_cell.length_a   1.000
_cell.length_b   1.000
_cell.length_c   1.000
_cell.angle_alpha   90.00
_cell.angle_beta   90.00
_cell.angle_gamma   90.00
#
_symmetry.space_group_name_H-M   'P 1'
#
loop_
_entity.id
_entity.type
_entity.pdbx_description
1 polymer ?
#
loop_
_entity_poly.entity_id
_entity_poly.type
_entity_poly.pdbx_seq_one_letter_code
_entity_poly.pdbx_strand_id
1 'polypeptide(L)'
;RSDNCRWRGLRRTPFVLCGSLSFCVLFWIAGRTVLWLAEASQAGDGSAVLWRGLVLTVVFLGYGLAISASSTPFAALLVDVTSERQRPALVSVVWSMLTVGIVAGAILASRFLGTACASTDLDLVIAGVDRLIVVAPLVIFGLILLAVVGVERPVDQQSNEAKPAADRPAELSFSQAWTVLRASPQVAYFFGVLSLFTFSLFLQEAVLEPYGGAIFGMDVCATTRLNAIWGV
;
A
#
# COMPACT_ATOMS: atom_id res chain seq x y z
N ARG A 1 6.24 -3.78 -18.18
CA ARG A 1 6.36 -5.26 -18.23
C ARG A 1 5.00 -5.96 -18.10
N SER A 2 4.02 -5.40 -17.37
CA SER A 2 2.68 -6.00 -17.25
C SER A 2 1.93 -6.08 -18.58
N ASP A 3 2.18 -5.13 -19.50
CA ASP A 3 1.50 -5.06 -20.78
C ASP A 3 1.97 -6.11 -21.79
N ASN A 4 3.18 -6.65 -21.62
CA ASN A 4 3.79 -7.64 -22.50
C ASN A 4 3.72 -9.08 -21.99
N CYS A 5 3.27 -9.30 -20.76
CA CYS A 5 3.17 -10.64 -20.17
C CYS A 5 1.71 -11.10 -20.16
N ARG A 6 1.41 -12.21 -20.83
CA ARG A 6 0.07 -12.81 -20.86
C ARG A 6 0.09 -14.11 -20.08
N TRP A 7 -0.62 -14.14 -18.97
CA TRP A 7 -0.82 -15.37 -18.20
C TRP A 7 -2.32 -15.72 -18.22
N ARG A 8 -2.67 -16.85 -18.83
CA ARG A 8 -4.07 -17.30 -19.02
C ARG A 8 -4.98 -16.27 -19.72
N GLY A 9 -4.45 -15.46 -20.64
CA GLY A 9 -5.20 -14.42 -21.35
C GLY A 9 -5.40 -13.10 -20.57
N LEU A 10 -4.94 -13.04 -19.32
CA LEU A 10 -5.01 -11.84 -18.47
C LEU A 10 -3.68 -11.07 -18.53
N ARG A 11 -3.75 -9.74 -18.62
CA ARG A 11 -2.56 -8.85 -18.75
C ARG A 11 -2.13 -8.26 -17.41
N ARG A 12 -3.07 -7.76 -16.62
CA ARG A 12 -2.80 -6.93 -15.44
C ARG A 12 -3.11 -7.63 -14.12
N THR A 13 -4.17 -8.43 -14.08
CA THR A 13 -4.58 -9.18 -12.89
C THR A 13 -3.44 -10.00 -12.25
N PRO A 14 -2.59 -10.75 -12.99
CA PRO A 14 -1.51 -11.50 -12.37
C PRO A 14 -0.50 -10.63 -11.64
N PHE A 15 -0.18 -9.43 -12.20
CA PHE A 15 0.75 -8.50 -11.57
C PHE A 15 0.19 -7.87 -10.31
N VAL A 16 -1.10 -7.51 -10.32
CA VAL A 16 -1.80 -7.03 -9.12
C VAL A 16 -1.75 -8.10 -8.03
N LEU A 17 -2.07 -9.35 -8.35
CA LEU A 17 -2.08 -10.45 -7.38
C LEU A 17 -0.68 -10.80 -6.87
N CYS A 18 0.33 -10.86 -7.74
CA CYS A 18 1.71 -11.10 -7.30
C CYS A 18 2.23 -9.95 -6.42
N GLY A 19 1.97 -8.70 -6.80
CA GLY A 19 2.36 -7.53 -6.02
C GLY A 19 1.65 -7.50 -4.66
N SER A 20 0.34 -7.78 -4.63
CA SER A 20 -0.44 -7.82 -3.39
C SER A 20 -0.04 -8.97 -2.47
N LEU A 21 0.26 -10.14 -3.01
CA LEU A 21 0.81 -11.24 -2.22
C LEU A 21 2.17 -10.86 -1.62
N SER A 22 3.04 -10.26 -2.43
CA SER A 22 4.36 -9.84 -1.97
C SER A 22 4.27 -8.81 -0.84
N PHE A 23 3.40 -7.80 -0.96
CA PHE A 23 3.25 -6.83 0.11
C PHE A 23 2.59 -7.44 1.37
N CYS A 24 1.66 -8.38 1.25
CA CYS A 24 1.08 -9.09 2.41
C CYS A 24 2.15 -9.91 3.16
N VAL A 25 3.02 -10.60 2.42
CA VAL A 25 4.15 -11.34 3.02
C VAL A 25 5.13 -10.39 3.71
N LEU A 26 5.48 -9.28 3.06
CA LEU A 26 6.38 -8.27 3.62
C LEU A 26 5.76 -7.55 4.82
N PHE A 27 4.45 -7.33 4.83
CA PHE A 27 3.73 -6.83 6.02
C PHE A 27 3.89 -7.78 7.21
N TRP A 28 3.70 -9.07 6.98
CA TRP A 28 3.90 -10.08 8.03
C TRP A 28 5.36 -10.09 8.53
N ILE A 29 6.33 -10.06 7.61
CA ILE A 29 7.76 -10.00 7.96
C ILE A 29 8.07 -8.71 8.73
N ALA A 30 7.54 -7.57 8.32
CA ALA A 30 7.72 -6.29 9.00
C ALA A 30 7.21 -6.36 10.45
N GLY A 31 6.01 -6.89 10.66
CA GLY A 31 5.44 -7.08 11.99
C GLY A 31 6.32 -7.96 12.88
N ARG A 32 6.82 -9.08 12.37
CA ARG A 32 7.77 -9.94 13.10
C ARG A 32 9.09 -9.24 13.41
N THR A 33 9.59 -8.44 12.46
CA THR A 33 10.84 -7.68 12.66
C THR A 33 10.67 -6.59 13.71
N VAL A 34 9.50 -5.93 13.79
CA VAL A 34 9.18 -4.96 14.84
C VAL A 34 9.19 -5.60 16.21
N LEU A 35 8.55 -6.76 16.39
CA LEU A 35 8.57 -7.49 17.66
C LEU A 35 10.00 -7.88 18.05
N TRP A 36 10.77 -8.38 17.09
CA TRP A 36 12.18 -8.72 17.29
C TRP A 36 13.05 -7.49 17.67
N LEU A 37 12.77 -6.32 17.08
CA LEU A 37 13.42 -5.06 17.45
C LEU A 37 13.05 -4.62 18.87
N ALA A 38 11.78 -4.78 19.26
CA ALA A 38 11.31 -4.45 20.59
C ALA A 38 12.03 -5.27 21.70
N GLU A 39 12.25 -6.56 21.48
CA GLU A 39 13.05 -7.41 22.37
C GLU A 39 14.47 -6.89 22.60
N ALA A 40 15.17 -6.45 21.51
CA ALA A 40 16.53 -5.90 21.63
C ALA A 40 16.54 -4.57 22.40
N SER A 41 15.53 -3.75 22.18
CA SER A 41 15.37 -2.48 22.89
C SER A 41 15.21 -2.70 24.40
N GLN A 42 14.41 -3.70 24.80
CA GLN A 42 14.24 -4.07 26.20
C GLN A 42 15.52 -4.65 26.84
N ALA A 43 16.28 -5.42 26.06
CA ALA A 43 17.57 -5.96 26.52
C ALA A 43 18.66 -4.90 26.66
N GLY A 44 18.46 -3.68 26.19
CA GLY A 44 19.44 -2.58 26.24
C GLY A 44 20.64 -2.78 25.31
N ASP A 45 20.57 -3.70 24.35
CA ASP A 45 21.64 -3.95 23.40
C ASP A 45 21.58 -2.98 22.22
N GLY A 46 22.30 -1.87 22.31
CA GLY A 46 22.32 -0.83 21.28
C GLY A 46 22.81 -1.33 19.91
N SER A 47 23.70 -2.32 19.86
CA SER A 47 24.22 -2.88 18.62
C SER A 47 23.15 -3.73 17.92
N ALA A 48 22.40 -4.53 18.69
CA ALA A 48 21.28 -5.32 18.18
C ALA A 48 20.14 -4.43 17.69
N VAL A 49 19.84 -3.32 18.39
CA VAL A 49 18.83 -2.33 17.99
C VAL A 49 19.16 -1.72 16.64
N LEU A 50 20.43 -1.28 16.44
CA LEU A 50 20.85 -0.71 15.16
C LEU A 50 20.73 -1.71 14.01
N TRP A 51 21.23 -2.93 14.19
CA TRP A 51 21.15 -3.96 13.15
C TRP A 51 19.72 -4.35 12.82
N ARG A 52 18.89 -4.62 13.83
CA ARG A 52 17.46 -4.98 13.62
C ARG A 52 16.69 -3.82 13.01
N GLY A 53 17.02 -2.57 13.35
CA GLY A 53 16.48 -1.36 12.71
C GLY A 53 16.83 -1.26 11.22
N LEU A 54 18.06 -1.58 10.85
CA LEU A 54 18.47 -1.64 9.45
C LEU A 54 17.69 -2.71 8.67
N VAL A 55 17.54 -3.90 9.26
CA VAL A 55 16.72 -4.98 8.66
C VAL A 55 15.29 -4.49 8.45
N LEU A 56 14.69 -3.86 9.45
CA LEU A 56 13.34 -3.30 9.34
C LEU A 56 13.23 -2.26 8.23
N THR A 57 14.24 -1.40 8.08
CA THR A 57 14.29 -0.41 6.99
C THR A 57 14.28 -1.07 5.62
N VAL A 58 15.08 -2.13 5.42
CA VAL A 58 15.11 -2.88 4.16
C VAL A 58 13.76 -3.56 3.88
N VAL A 59 13.14 -4.13 4.92
CA VAL A 59 11.80 -4.74 4.80
C VAL A 59 10.76 -3.70 4.40
N PHE A 60 10.76 -2.50 4.98
CA PHE A 60 9.85 -1.42 4.60
C PHE A 60 10.10 -0.89 3.18
N LEU A 61 11.35 -0.81 2.74
CA LEU A 61 11.66 -0.49 1.34
C LEU A 61 11.06 -1.54 0.39
N GLY A 62 11.26 -2.82 0.70
CA GLY A 62 10.64 -3.91 -0.07
C GLY A 62 9.12 -3.84 -0.07
N TYR A 63 8.50 -3.53 1.07
CA TYR A 63 7.07 -3.34 1.24
C TYR A 63 6.53 -2.20 0.35
N GLY A 64 7.19 -1.04 0.34
CA GLY A 64 6.83 0.08 -0.54
C GLY A 64 6.94 -0.26 -2.03
N LEU A 65 7.98 -1.01 -2.43
CA LEU A 65 8.13 -1.49 -3.79
C LEU A 65 7.01 -2.47 -4.18
N ALA A 66 6.62 -3.37 -3.28
CA ALA A 66 5.55 -4.33 -3.50
C ALA A 66 4.18 -3.65 -3.64
N ILE A 67 3.89 -2.63 -2.82
CA ILE A 67 2.70 -1.78 -2.96
C ILE A 67 2.69 -1.11 -4.33
N SER A 68 3.79 -0.48 -4.75
CA SER A 68 3.91 0.18 -6.05
C SER A 68 3.72 -0.80 -7.20
N ALA A 69 4.26 -2.03 -7.08
CA ALA A 69 4.11 -3.09 -8.07
C ALA A 69 2.67 -3.61 -8.20
N SER A 70 1.85 -3.50 -7.15
CA SER A 70 0.43 -3.85 -7.16
C SER A 70 -0.46 -2.69 -7.60
N SER A 71 -0.25 -1.49 -7.06
CA SER A 71 -1.11 -0.32 -7.27
C SER A 71 -1.03 0.24 -8.69
N THR A 72 0.16 0.23 -9.32
CA THR A 72 0.32 0.73 -10.69
C THR A 72 -0.47 -0.08 -11.73
N PRO A 73 -0.37 -1.44 -11.79
CA PRO A 73 -1.20 -2.24 -12.68
C PRO A 73 -2.69 -2.15 -12.35
N PHE A 74 -3.05 -2.01 -11.07
CA PHE A 74 -4.44 -1.83 -10.64
C PHE A 74 -5.02 -0.51 -11.17
N ALA A 75 -4.31 0.62 -11.00
CA ALA A 75 -4.75 1.91 -11.54
C ALA A 75 -4.91 1.86 -13.08
N ALA A 76 -3.99 1.17 -13.76
CA ALA A 76 -4.08 0.97 -15.18
C ALA A 76 -5.27 0.06 -15.57
N LEU A 77 -5.58 -0.98 -14.77
CA LEU A 77 -6.75 -1.83 -14.97
C LEU A 77 -8.05 -1.01 -14.86
N LEU A 78 -8.14 -0.12 -13.87
CA LEU A 78 -9.30 0.78 -13.70
C LEU A 78 -9.53 1.66 -14.94
N VAL A 79 -8.46 2.19 -15.53
CA VAL A 79 -8.54 3.00 -16.76
C VAL A 79 -8.98 2.18 -17.95
N ASP A 80 -8.52 0.92 -18.06
CA ASP A 80 -8.86 0.03 -19.19
C ASP A 80 -10.34 -0.40 -19.17
N VAL A 81 -10.90 -0.61 -17.98
CA VAL A 81 -12.30 -1.04 -17.79
C VAL A 81 -13.30 0.11 -17.95
N THR A 82 -12.82 1.37 -17.90
CA THR A 82 -13.68 2.56 -17.82
C THR A 82 -13.60 3.42 -19.08
N SER A 83 -14.77 3.90 -19.57
CA SER A 83 -14.80 4.89 -20.66
C SER A 83 -14.26 6.26 -20.20
N GLU A 84 -13.72 7.06 -21.12
CA GLU A 84 -13.15 8.39 -20.80
C GLU A 84 -14.12 9.30 -20.05
N ARG A 85 -15.39 9.25 -20.39
CA ARG A 85 -16.44 10.05 -19.74
C ARG A 85 -16.70 9.65 -18.28
N GLN A 86 -16.43 8.40 -17.91
CA GLN A 86 -16.69 7.85 -16.58
C GLN A 86 -15.45 7.92 -15.66
N ARG A 87 -14.27 8.18 -16.19
CA ARG A 87 -13.01 8.23 -15.41
C ARG A 87 -13.05 9.18 -14.20
N PRO A 88 -13.59 10.42 -14.29
CA PRO A 88 -13.65 11.30 -13.12
C PRO A 88 -14.53 10.73 -12.01
N ALA A 89 -15.68 10.15 -12.35
CA ALA A 89 -16.57 9.51 -11.38
C ALA A 89 -15.91 8.29 -10.73
N LEU A 90 -15.20 7.47 -11.52
CA LEU A 90 -14.44 6.33 -10.99
C LEU A 90 -13.38 6.75 -9.98
N VAL A 91 -12.60 7.80 -10.30
CA VAL A 91 -11.59 8.33 -9.38
C VAL A 91 -12.23 8.77 -8.07
N SER A 92 -13.37 9.48 -8.12
CA SER A 92 -14.09 9.91 -6.91
C SER A 92 -14.56 8.71 -6.07
N VAL A 93 -15.08 7.67 -6.70
CA VAL A 93 -15.50 6.44 -6.00
C VAL A 93 -14.31 5.74 -5.35
N VAL A 94 -13.18 5.61 -6.06
CA VAL A 94 -11.97 4.96 -5.53
C VAL A 94 -11.42 5.71 -4.31
N TRP A 95 -11.38 7.06 -4.37
CA TRP A 95 -10.96 7.87 -3.23
C TRP A 95 -11.94 7.76 -2.05
N SER A 96 -13.24 7.75 -2.30
CA SER A 96 -14.24 7.53 -1.25
C SER A 96 -14.09 6.15 -0.60
N MET A 97 -13.87 5.11 -1.40
CA MET A 97 -13.61 3.76 -0.88
C MET A 97 -12.30 3.68 -0.08
N LEU A 98 -11.26 4.44 -0.48
CA LEU A 98 -10.02 4.53 0.28
C LEU A 98 -10.30 5.10 1.68
N THR A 99 -11.02 6.22 1.77
CA THR A 99 -11.39 6.86 3.05
C THR A 99 -12.20 5.91 3.93
N VAL A 100 -13.22 5.26 3.37
CA VAL A 100 -14.00 4.24 4.10
C VAL A 100 -13.11 3.08 4.55
N GLY A 101 -12.15 2.66 3.72
CA GLY A 101 -11.19 1.61 4.03
C GLY A 101 -10.28 1.97 5.20
N ILE A 102 -9.80 3.22 5.27
CA ILE A 102 -8.98 3.73 6.38
C ILE A 102 -9.77 3.65 7.69
N VAL A 103 -11.01 4.15 7.72
CA VAL A 103 -11.87 4.13 8.91
C VAL A 103 -12.20 2.69 9.32
N ALA A 104 -12.60 1.85 8.38
CA ALA A 104 -12.89 0.44 8.65
C ALA A 104 -11.67 -0.32 9.17
N GLY A 105 -10.50 -0.06 8.58
CA GLY A 105 -9.22 -0.62 9.03
C GLY A 105 -8.84 -0.20 10.45
N ALA A 106 -9.00 1.07 10.78
CA ALA A 106 -8.75 1.58 12.13
C ALA A 106 -9.71 0.98 13.16
N ILE A 107 -11.01 0.84 12.83
CA ILE A 107 -11.99 0.17 13.68
C ILE A 107 -11.62 -1.31 13.88
N LEU A 108 -11.24 -2.00 12.82
CA LEU A 108 -10.83 -3.39 12.89
C LEU A 108 -9.57 -3.55 13.75
N ALA A 109 -8.55 -2.73 13.53
CA ALA A 109 -7.32 -2.73 14.32
C ALA A 109 -7.62 -2.47 15.81
N SER A 110 -8.45 -1.48 16.11
CA SER A 110 -8.84 -1.18 17.50
C SER A 110 -9.62 -2.32 18.17
N ARG A 111 -10.38 -3.13 17.43
CA ARG A 111 -11.06 -4.32 17.96
C ARG A 111 -10.10 -5.44 18.30
N PHE A 112 -9.08 -5.67 17.48
CA PHE A 112 -8.04 -6.68 17.77
C PHE A 112 -7.11 -6.26 18.91
N LEU A 113 -6.86 -4.95 19.04
CA LEU A 113 -6.04 -4.36 20.09
C LEU A 113 -6.85 -4.07 21.37
N GLY A 114 -8.19 -4.16 21.33
CA GLY A 114 -9.08 -3.61 22.36
C GLY A 114 -8.87 -4.12 23.79
N THR A 115 -8.43 -5.36 23.99
CA THR A 115 -8.02 -5.88 25.30
C THR A 115 -6.62 -5.42 25.69
N ALA A 116 -5.76 -5.16 24.71
CA ALA A 116 -4.40 -4.68 24.88
C ALA A 116 -4.34 -3.18 25.18
N CYS A 117 -5.32 -2.40 24.70
CA CYS A 117 -5.37 -0.95 24.87
C CYS A 117 -5.63 -0.50 26.31
N ALA A 118 -6.33 -1.32 27.09
CA ALA A 118 -6.67 -1.01 28.48
C ALA A 118 -5.69 -1.62 29.49
N SER A 119 -4.76 -2.46 29.04
CA SER A 119 -3.80 -3.16 29.90
C SER A 119 -2.40 -2.58 29.74
N THR A 120 -1.74 -2.36 30.86
CA THR A 120 -0.29 -2.12 30.92
C THR A 120 0.52 -3.42 30.79
N ASP A 121 -0.16 -4.54 30.54
CA ASP A 121 0.46 -5.84 30.40
C ASP A 121 1.00 -6.01 28.95
N LEU A 122 2.31 -6.00 28.85
CA LEU A 122 3.04 -6.07 27.58
C LEU A 122 2.73 -7.36 26.80
N ASP A 123 2.52 -8.48 27.50
CA ASP A 123 2.25 -9.77 26.87
C ASP A 123 0.90 -9.77 26.15
N LEU A 124 -0.10 -9.09 26.72
CA LEU A 124 -1.40 -8.91 26.07
C LEU A 124 -1.31 -8.01 24.84
N VAL A 125 -0.49 -6.95 24.89
CA VAL A 125 -0.23 -6.07 23.72
C VAL A 125 0.45 -6.86 22.61
N ILE A 126 1.48 -7.60 22.94
CA ILE A 126 2.20 -8.44 21.96
C ILE A 126 1.26 -9.47 21.33
N ALA A 127 0.42 -10.13 22.10
CA ALA A 127 -0.55 -11.10 21.60
C ALA A 127 -1.60 -10.46 20.67
N GLY A 128 -2.06 -9.24 20.97
CA GLY A 128 -2.96 -8.47 20.12
C GLY A 128 -2.34 -8.08 18.79
N VAL A 129 -1.11 -7.58 18.85
CA VAL A 129 -0.31 -7.22 17.66
C VAL A 129 -0.02 -8.45 16.81
N ASP A 130 0.33 -9.59 17.42
CA ASP A 130 0.61 -10.83 16.71
C ASP A 130 -0.61 -11.33 15.92
N ARG A 131 -1.81 -11.26 16.51
CA ARG A 131 -3.05 -11.56 15.78
C ARG A 131 -3.29 -10.62 14.61
N LEU A 132 -3.08 -9.31 14.81
CA LEU A 132 -3.27 -8.30 13.78
C LEU A 132 -2.32 -8.54 12.59
N ILE A 133 -1.05 -8.85 12.86
CA ILE A 133 -0.02 -9.13 11.85
C ILE A 133 -0.40 -10.31 10.95
N VAL A 134 -1.16 -11.28 11.48
CA VAL A 134 -1.62 -12.44 10.71
C VAL A 134 -2.95 -12.16 10.00
N VAL A 135 -3.91 -11.58 10.70
CA VAL A 135 -5.28 -11.41 10.19
C VAL A 135 -5.37 -10.30 9.15
N ALA A 136 -4.69 -9.15 9.38
CA ALA A 136 -4.78 -8.01 8.47
C ALA A 136 -4.35 -8.35 7.03
N PRO A 137 -3.18 -8.96 6.75
CA PRO A 137 -2.80 -9.29 5.39
C PRO A 137 -3.72 -10.33 4.74
N LEU A 138 -4.29 -11.26 5.50
CA LEU A 138 -5.25 -12.23 4.96
C LEU A 138 -6.56 -11.56 4.53
N VAL A 139 -7.08 -10.65 5.35
CA VAL A 139 -8.28 -9.88 5.00
C VAL A 139 -8.02 -9.00 3.79
N ILE A 140 -6.91 -8.27 3.77
CA ILE A 140 -6.53 -7.40 2.65
C ILE A 140 -6.37 -8.21 1.37
N PHE A 141 -5.66 -9.32 1.40
CA PHE A 141 -5.49 -10.19 0.23
C PHE A 141 -6.82 -10.76 -0.26
N GLY A 142 -7.69 -11.18 0.66
CA GLY A 142 -9.05 -11.64 0.33
C GLY A 142 -9.90 -10.56 -0.36
N LEU A 143 -9.84 -9.32 0.13
CA LEU A 143 -10.53 -8.19 -0.50
C LEU A 143 -9.96 -7.86 -1.88
N ILE A 144 -8.64 -7.93 -2.07
CA ILE A 144 -8.01 -7.74 -3.37
C ILE A 144 -8.43 -8.82 -4.36
N LEU A 145 -8.49 -10.08 -3.92
CA LEU A 145 -9.00 -11.18 -4.75
C LEU A 145 -10.43 -10.91 -5.19
N LEU A 146 -11.31 -10.51 -4.28
CA LEU A 146 -12.70 -10.16 -4.61
C LEU A 146 -12.80 -8.97 -5.57
N ALA A 147 -11.91 -7.97 -5.42
CA ALA A 147 -11.93 -6.76 -6.26
C ALA A 147 -11.39 -6.98 -7.67
N VAL A 148 -10.51 -7.95 -7.88
CA VAL A 148 -9.75 -8.08 -9.14
C VAL A 148 -10.17 -9.31 -9.94
N VAL A 149 -10.57 -10.39 -9.27
CA VAL A 149 -10.95 -11.64 -9.95
C VAL A 149 -12.25 -11.44 -10.74
N GLY A 150 -12.20 -11.72 -12.05
CA GLY A 150 -13.35 -11.60 -12.95
C GLY A 150 -13.60 -10.21 -13.53
N VAL A 151 -12.83 -9.18 -13.16
CA VAL A 151 -12.96 -7.81 -13.68
C VAL A 151 -12.26 -7.67 -15.04
N GLU A 152 -11.09 -8.27 -15.20
CA GLU A 152 -10.36 -8.24 -16.47
C GLU A 152 -10.95 -9.24 -17.46
N ARG A 153 -11.40 -8.76 -18.63
CA ARG A 153 -11.88 -9.63 -19.72
C ARG A 153 -10.68 -10.22 -20.46
N PRO A 154 -10.73 -11.51 -20.86
CA PRO A 154 -9.69 -12.11 -21.68
C PRO A 154 -9.45 -11.32 -22.97
N VAL A 155 -8.20 -11.19 -23.39
CA VAL A 155 -7.80 -10.40 -24.59
C VAL A 155 -8.53 -10.82 -25.86
N ASP A 156 -8.92 -12.09 -25.98
CA ASP A 156 -9.66 -12.59 -27.16
C ASP A 156 -11.07 -12.00 -27.30
N GLN A 157 -11.67 -11.55 -26.19
CA GLN A 157 -12.96 -10.86 -26.22
C GLN A 157 -12.82 -9.35 -26.48
N GLN A 158 -11.67 -8.76 -26.11
CA GLN A 158 -11.38 -7.35 -26.37
C GLN A 158 -11.00 -7.09 -27.84
N SER A 159 -10.51 -8.07 -28.55
CA SER A 159 -10.09 -7.92 -29.96
C SER A 159 -11.25 -7.67 -30.92
N ASN A 160 -12.49 -8.06 -30.55
CA ASN A 160 -13.68 -7.80 -31.35
C ASN A 160 -14.27 -6.39 -31.17
N GLU A 161 -13.90 -5.67 -30.10
CA GLU A 161 -14.36 -4.30 -29.82
C GLU A 161 -13.25 -3.25 -29.96
N ALA A 162 -12.02 -3.65 -30.32
CA ALA A 162 -10.85 -2.79 -30.29
C ALA A 162 -10.79 -1.86 -31.51
N LYS A 163 -10.58 -0.56 -31.25
CA LYS A 163 -10.11 0.46 -32.19
C LYS A 163 -8.92 -0.04 -33.00
N PRO A 164 -8.77 0.40 -34.27
CA PRO A 164 -7.63 0.02 -35.14
C PRO A 164 -6.29 0.25 -34.41
N ALA A 165 -5.34 -0.64 -34.66
CA ALA A 165 -4.02 -0.66 -33.98
C ALA A 165 -3.19 0.64 -34.14
N ALA A 166 -3.57 1.52 -35.06
CA ALA A 166 -2.93 2.82 -35.31
C ALA A 166 -3.17 3.86 -34.20
N ASP A 167 -4.19 3.68 -33.36
CA ASP A 167 -4.60 4.66 -32.33
C ASP A 167 -4.22 4.24 -30.90
N ARG A 168 -3.42 3.19 -30.74
CA ARG A 168 -2.91 2.79 -29.42
C ARG A 168 -1.72 3.68 -29.07
N PRO A 169 -1.77 4.39 -27.90
CA PRO A 169 -0.58 5.10 -27.42
C PRO A 169 0.59 4.10 -27.35
N ALA A 170 1.71 4.44 -27.98
CA ALA A 170 2.92 3.62 -27.92
C ALA A 170 3.26 3.32 -26.46
N GLU A 171 3.40 2.03 -26.11
CA GLU A 171 3.79 1.60 -24.77
C GLU A 171 5.18 2.18 -24.46
N LEU A 172 5.22 3.23 -23.64
CA LEU A 172 6.46 3.86 -23.22
C LEU A 172 7.26 2.88 -22.35
N SER A 173 8.41 2.46 -22.84
CA SER A 173 9.40 1.76 -22.01
C SER A 173 9.89 2.68 -20.89
N PHE A 174 10.33 2.13 -19.77
CA PHE A 174 10.90 2.92 -18.66
C PHE A 174 12.04 3.85 -19.14
N SER A 175 12.87 3.39 -20.06
CA SER A 175 13.93 4.22 -20.67
C SER A 175 13.38 5.40 -21.48
N GLN A 176 12.28 5.20 -22.19
CA GLN A 176 11.60 6.26 -22.94
C GLN A 176 10.92 7.26 -22.01
N ALA A 177 10.26 6.80 -20.94
CA ALA A 177 9.70 7.67 -19.90
C ALA A 177 10.79 8.52 -19.24
N TRP A 178 11.95 7.92 -18.94
CA TRP A 178 13.10 8.63 -18.41
C TRP A 178 13.69 9.66 -19.39
N THR A 179 13.71 9.32 -20.68
CA THR A 179 14.13 10.25 -21.73
C THR A 179 13.18 11.44 -21.85
N VAL A 180 11.86 11.21 -21.80
CA VAL A 180 10.84 12.28 -21.79
C VAL A 180 10.99 13.18 -20.56
N LEU A 181 11.22 12.60 -19.39
CA LEU A 181 11.44 13.34 -18.14
C LEU A 181 12.66 14.26 -18.26
N ARG A 182 13.73 13.78 -18.88
CA ARG A 182 14.97 14.56 -19.10
C ARG A 182 14.85 15.60 -20.22
N ALA A 183 14.05 15.32 -21.25
CA ALA A 183 13.89 16.19 -22.40
C ALA A 183 13.03 17.44 -22.09
N SER A 184 12.13 17.35 -21.09
CA SER A 184 11.26 18.45 -20.70
C SER A 184 11.51 18.90 -19.27
N PRO A 185 12.17 20.05 -19.05
CA PRO A 185 12.43 20.56 -17.68
C PRO A 185 11.14 20.85 -16.91
N GLN A 186 10.05 21.20 -17.60
CA GLN A 186 8.75 21.46 -16.97
C GLN A 186 8.17 20.16 -16.39
N VAL A 187 8.25 19.05 -17.12
CA VAL A 187 7.79 17.73 -16.65
C VAL A 187 8.64 17.25 -15.49
N ALA A 188 9.97 17.43 -15.55
CA ALA A 188 10.87 17.08 -14.47
C ALA A 188 10.59 17.90 -13.21
N TYR A 189 10.38 19.21 -13.34
CA TYR A 189 10.02 20.08 -12.22
C TYR A 189 8.68 19.67 -11.58
N PHE A 190 7.64 19.46 -12.40
CA PHE A 190 6.33 19.02 -11.91
C PHE A 190 6.42 17.67 -11.19
N PHE A 191 7.16 16.71 -11.74
CA PHE A 191 7.40 15.42 -11.11
C PHE A 191 8.11 15.57 -9.77
N GLY A 192 9.14 16.44 -9.70
CA GLY A 192 9.86 16.73 -8.46
C GLY A 192 8.96 17.34 -7.38
N VAL A 193 8.14 18.33 -7.74
CA VAL A 193 7.18 18.96 -6.82
C VAL A 193 6.15 17.95 -6.34
N LEU A 194 5.57 17.15 -7.24
CA LEU A 194 4.59 16.14 -6.88
C LEU A 194 5.20 15.06 -5.96
N SER A 195 6.43 14.65 -6.22
CA SER A 195 7.15 13.68 -5.37
C SER A 195 7.42 14.25 -3.97
N LEU A 196 7.87 15.50 -3.87
CA LEU A 196 8.09 16.16 -2.58
C LEU A 196 6.80 16.37 -1.80
N PHE A 197 5.72 16.75 -2.48
CA PHE A 197 4.42 16.92 -1.87
C PHE A 197 3.90 15.59 -1.30
N THR A 198 3.96 14.53 -2.10
CA THR A 198 3.55 13.18 -1.67
C THR A 198 4.39 12.68 -0.51
N PHE A 199 5.72 12.88 -0.58
CA PHE A 199 6.62 12.52 0.50
C PHE A 199 6.29 13.26 1.80
N SER A 200 5.99 14.55 1.72
CA SER A 200 5.61 15.38 2.89
C SER A 200 4.33 14.87 3.56
N LEU A 201 3.31 14.50 2.78
CA LEU A 201 2.06 13.94 3.31
C LEU A 201 2.30 12.64 4.06
N PHE A 202 3.02 11.69 3.47
CA PHE A 202 3.29 10.40 4.12
C PHE A 202 4.25 10.52 5.30
N LEU A 203 5.19 11.49 5.27
CA LEU A 203 6.06 11.78 6.41
C LEU A 203 5.26 12.28 7.62
N GLN A 204 4.28 13.11 7.39
CA GLN A 204 3.39 13.60 8.45
C GLN A 204 2.64 12.46 9.12
N GLU A 205 2.08 11.51 8.34
CA GLU A 205 1.40 10.33 8.89
C GLU A 205 2.35 9.47 9.74
N ALA A 206 3.58 9.24 9.27
CA ALA A 206 4.57 8.45 9.98
C ALA A 206 4.99 9.06 11.33
N VAL A 207 4.93 10.38 11.48
CA VAL A 207 5.31 11.09 12.70
C VAL A 207 4.14 11.26 13.67
N LEU A 208 2.91 11.29 13.17
CA LEU A 208 1.71 11.66 13.94
C LEU A 208 1.47 10.72 15.15
N GLU A 209 1.54 9.41 14.95
CA GLU A 209 1.32 8.42 16.01
C GLU A 209 2.41 8.43 17.07
N PRO A 210 3.72 8.35 16.73
CA PRO A 210 4.79 8.43 17.71
C PRO A 210 4.78 9.76 18.51
N TYR A 211 4.46 10.86 17.84
CA TYR A 211 4.34 12.18 18.49
C TYR A 211 3.18 12.20 19.48
N GLY A 212 2.02 11.67 19.10
CA GLY A 212 0.87 11.54 20.00
C GLY A 212 1.18 10.73 21.24
N GLY A 213 1.90 9.61 21.11
CA GLY A 213 2.35 8.80 22.22
C GLY A 213 3.41 9.48 23.10
N ALA A 214 4.46 10.05 22.49
CA ALA A 214 5.61 10.60 23.20
C ALA A 214 5.31 11.92 23.93
N ILE A 215 4.51 12.81 23.29
CA ILE A 215 4.29 14.17 23.80
C ILE A 215 2.99 14.28 24.58
N PHE A 216 1.90 13.65 24.09
CA PHE A 216 0.59 13.73 24.76
C PHE A 216 0.28 12.54 25.63
N GLY A 217 1.16 11.53 25.73
CA GLY A 217 0.93 10.34 26.54
C GLY A 217 -0.29 9.52 26.08
N MET A 218 -0.64 9.61 24.80
CA MET A 218 -1.78 8.88 24.23
C MET A 218 -1.47 7.39 24.20
N ASP A 219 -2.44 6.58 24.57
CA ASP A 219 -2.34 5.13 24.39
C ASP A 219 -2.44 4.72 22.92
N VAL A 220 -2.07 3.48 22.62
CA VAL A 220 -2.07 2.94 21.24
C VAL A 220 -3.45 3.03 20.58
N CYS A 221 -4.52 2.91 21.37
CA CYS A 221 -5.89 3.03 20.84
C CYS A 221 -6.29 4.47 20.54
N ALA A 222 -5.84 5.42 21.35
CA ALA A 222 -6.09 6.83 21.11
C ALA A 222 -5.34 7.30 19.86
N THR A 223 -4.09 6.87 19.65
CA THR A 223 -3.32 7.20 18.43
C THR A 223 -3.91 6.54 17.17
N THR A 224 -4.39 5.30 17.27
CA THR A 224 -5.09 4.64 16.16
C THR A 224 -6.41 5.34 15.80
N ARG A 225 -7.15 5.86 16.79
CA ARG A 225 -8.35 6.69 16.55
C ARG A 225 -8.01 8.04 15.91
N LEU A 226 -6.86 8.60 16.24
CA LEU A 226 -6.37 9.84 15.63
C LEU A 226 -6.24 9.68 14.11
N ASN A 227 -5.67 8.57 13.65
CA ASN A 227 -5.58 8.24 12.22
C ASN A 227 -6.96 8.08 11.56
N ALA A 228 -7.93 7.49 12.25
CA ALA A 228 -9.30 7.39 11.75
C ALA A 228 -9.97 8.75 11.58
N ILE A 229 -9.71 9.70 12.49
CA ILE A 229 -10.26 11.06 12.41
C ILE A 229 -9.55 11.88 11.35
N TRP A 230 -8.23 11.72 11.20
CA TRP A 230 -7.44 12.45 10.22
C TRP A 230 -7.66 11.97 8.78
N GLY A 231 -7.95 10.68 8.58
CA GLY A 231 -8.20 10.08 7.28
C GLY A 231 -9.58 10.39 6.67
N VAL A 232 -10.44 11.11 7.38
CA VAL A 232 -11.76 11.57 6.93
C VAL A 232 -11.71 13.04 6.52
#